data_a0174f6bebdf50d352b686a12cb31a8d
#
_entry.id   a0174f6bebdf50d352b686a12cb31a8d
#
_cell.length_a   1.000
_cell.length_b   1.000
_cell.length_c   1.000
_cell.angle_alpha   90.00
_cell.angle_beta   90.00
_cell.angle_gamma   90.00
#
_symmetry.space_group_name_H-M   'P 1'
#
loop_
_entity.id
_entity.type
_entity.pdbx_description
1 polymer ?
#
loop_
_entity_poly.entity_id
_entity_poly.type
_entity_poly.pdbx_seq_one_letter_code
_entity_poly.pdbx_strand_id
1 'polypeptide(L)'
;MQTFLPYEDFNQTAQSLDRQRLGKQRVETLQVMTALLTPDYGWQNHPAVKMWRGHESTLLEYQHAICNEWTSRGYKDTCLEKTIAVMA
;
A
#
# COMPACT_ATOMS: atom_id res chain seq x y z
N MET A 1 -6.46 -6.98 6.05
CA MET A 1 -5.76 -5.72 5.72
C MET A 1 -4.58 -5.55 6.66
N GLN A 2 -3.38 -5.51 6.12
CA GLN A 2 -2.16 -5.47 6.93
C GLN A 2 -1.02 -4.89 6.10
N THR A 3 -0.20 -4.04 6.72
CA THR A 3 1.03 -3.55 6.12
C THR A 3 2.22 -4.14 6.86
N PHE A 4 3.26 -4.52 6.14
CA PHE A 4 4.40 -5.24 6.68
C PHE A 4 5.69 -4.50 6.33
N LEU A 5 6.37 -3.98 7.36
CA LEU A 5 7.56 -3.13 7.21
C LEU A 5 8.76 -3.73 7.95
N PRO A 6 9.40 -4.80 7.41
CA PRO A 6 10.55 -5.41 8.07
C PRO A 6 11.81 -4.55 8.04
N TYR A 7 11.86 -3.54 7.19
CA TYR A 7 13.00 -2.62 7.06
C TYR A 7 12.51 -1.18 7.04
N GLU A 8 13.36 -0.25 7.45
CA GLU A 8 13.07 1.18 7.36
C GLU A 8 13.02 1.65 5.90
N ASP A 9 13.86 1.07 5.05
CA ASP A 9 13.86 1.36 3.62
C ASP A 9 12.72 0.60 2.94
N PHE A 10 11.81 1.34 2.32
CA PHE A 10 10.65 0.74 1.65
C PHE A 10 11.04 -0.15 0.46
N ASN A 11 12.11 0.20 -0.25
CA ASN A 11 12.59 -0.60 -1.37
C ASN A 11 13.13 -1.94 -0.88
N GLN A 12 13.89 -1.96 0.23
CA GLN A 12 14.36 -3.20 0.83
C GLN A 12 13.19 -4.05 1.34
N THR A 13 12.19 -3.42 1.93
CA THR A 13 10.97 -4.11 2.35
C THR A 13 10.31 -4.78 1.16
N ALA A 14 10.13 -4.06 0.06
CA ALA A 14 9.51 -4.61 -1.15
C ALA A 14 10.31 -5.78 -1.71
N GLN A 15 11.63 -5.64 -1.78
CA GLN A 15 12.51 -6.68 -2.31
C GLN A 15 12.50 -7.95 -1.45
N SER A 16 12.27 -7.82 -0.15
CA SER A 16 12.28 -8.96 0.77
C SER A 16 11.02 -9.81 0.70
N LEU A 17 9.92 -9.29 0.13
CA LEU A 17 8.65 -9.99 0.07
C LEU A 17 8.63 -10.99 -1.10
N ASP A 18 8.04 -12.16 -0.86
CA ASP A 18 7.77 -13.10 -1.95
C ASP A 18 6.66 -12.57 -2.86
N ARG A 19 6.44 -13.25 -4.00
CA ARG A 19 5.46 -12.81 -4.98
C ARG A 19 4.06 -12.67 -4.38
N GLN A 20 3.61 -13.62 -3.58
CA GLN A 20 2.27 -13.61 -3.01
C GLN A 20 2.09 -12.46 -2.04
N ARG A 21 3.05 -12.24 -1.16
CA ARG A 21 3.00 -11.17 -0.17
C ARG A 21 3.13 -9.81 -0.82
N LEU A 22 4.01 -9.69 -1.81
CA LEU A 22 4.19 -8.44 -2.55
C LEU A 22 2.89 -8.06 -3.29
N GLY A 23 2.29 -9.01 -3.99
CA GLY A 23 1.03 -8.78 -4.69
C GLY A 23 -0.10 -8.39 -3.76
N LYS A 24 -0.16 -9.03 -2.59
CA LYS A 24 -1.16 -8.73 -1.57
C LYS A 24 -0.97 -7.32 -1.01
N GLN A 25 0.27 -6.91 -0.77
CA GLN A 25 0.56 -5.56 -0.26
C GLN A 25 0.13 -4.47 -1.24
N ARG A 26 0.22 -4.68 -2.55
CA ARG A 26 -0.29 -3.73 -3.54
C ARG A 26 -1.77 -3.42 -3.29
N VAL A 27 -2.56 -4.47 -3.11
CA VAL A 27 -4.01 -4.35 -2.89
C VAL A 27 -4.30 -3.76 -1.51
N GLU A 28 -3.61 -4.24 -0.49
CA GLU A 28 -3.85 -3.79 0.88
C GLU A 28 -3.49 -2.32 1.09
N THR A 29 -2.42 -1.82 0.47
CA THR A 29 -2.09 -0.39 0.55
C THR A 29 -3.17 0.46 -0.12
N LEU A 30 -3.75 0.01 -1.22
CA LEU A 30 -4.88 0.68 -1.86
C LEU A 30 -6.09 0.69 -0.92
N GLN A 31 -6.39 -0.43 -0.26
CA GLN A 31 -7.51 -0.53 0.67
C GLN A 31 -7.33 0.41 1.87
N VAL A 32 -6.13 0.47 2.43
CA VAL A 32 -5.83 1.38 3.55
C VAL A 32 -6.00 2.83 3.10
N MET A 33 -5.47 3.21 1.94
CA MET A 33 -5.60 4.58 1.45
C MET A 33 -7.06 4.94 1.19
N THR A 34 -7.84 4.02 0.60
CA THR A 34 -9.27 4.23 0.38
C THR A 34 -10.00 4.47 1.71
N ALA A 35 -9.69 3.68 2.72
CA ALA A 35 -10.29 3.83 4.04
C ALA A 35 -9.91 5.17 4.69
N LEU A 36 -8.66 5.61 4.54
CA LEU A 36 -8.20 6.89 5.09
C LEU A 36 -8.90 8.09 4.47
N LEU A 37 -9.24 8.02 3.19
CA LEU A 37 -9.75 9.15 2.41
C LEU A 37 -11.26 9.10 2.19
N THR A 38 -11.93 8.00 2.54
CA THR A 38 -13.37 7.81 2.33
C THR A 38 -14.06 7.65 3.69
N PRO A 39 -14.76 8.68 4.20
CA PRO A 39 -15.31 8.65 5.58
C PRO A 39 -16.26 7.51 5.87
N ASP A 40 -17.03 7.05 4.89
CA ASP A 40 -18.02 5.99 5.07
C ASP A 40 -17.52 4.59 4.73
N TYR A 41 -16.22 4.45 4.51
CA TYR A 41 -15.62 3.16 4.18
C TYR A 41 -15.54 2.28 5.43
N GLY A 42 -15.94 1.01 5.29
CA GLY A 42 -16.15 0.11 6.42
C GLY A 42 -14.92 -0.29 7.24
N TRP A 43 -13.73 0.13 6.85
CA TRP A 43 -12.47 -0.24 7.51
C TRP A 43 -11.89 0.86 8.40
N GLN A 44 -12.69 1.89 8.74
CA GLN A 44 -12.21 3.08 9.46
C GLN A 44 -11.53 2.77 10.80
N ASN A 45 -11.97 1.73 11.50
CA ASN A 45 -11.43 1.37 12.82
C ASN A 45 -10.40 0.23 12.76
N HIS A 46 -10.01 -0.22 11.57
CA HIS A 46 -9.03 -1.28 11.44
C HIS A 46 -7.65 -0.78 11.92
N PRO A 47 -6.88 -1.60 12.67
CA PRO A 47 -5.57 -1.18 13.21
C PRO A 47 -4.61 -0.65 12.15
N ALA A 48 -4.57 -1.25 10.95
CA ALA A 48 -3.71 -0.79 9.87
C ALA A 48 -4.11 0.60 9.39
N VAL A 49 -5.41 0.89 9.29
CA VAL A 49 -5.91 2.21 8.91
C VAL A 49 -5.55 3.24 9.97
N LYS A 50 -5.72 2.90 11.25
CA LYS A 50 -5.36 3.80 12.35
C LYS A 50 -3.87 4.10 12.36
N MET A 51 -3.03 3.11 12.08
CA MET A 51 -1.57 3.27 12.04
C MET A 51 -1.15 4.29 11.00
N TRP A 52 -1.76 4.26 9.82
CA TRP A 52 -1.41 5.14 8.71
C TRP A 52 -2.15 6.48 8.71
N ARG A 53 -3.12 6.67 9.61
CA ARG A 53 -3.89 7.93 9.66
C ARG A 53 -2.96 9.11 9.97
N GLY A 54 -3.02 10.13 9.12
CA GLY A 54 -2.10 11.27 9.19
C GLY A 54 -0.78 11.06 8.47
N HIS A 55 -0.59 9.90 7.84
CA HIS A 55 0.65 9.54 7.13
C HIS A 55 0.38 9.10 5.69
N GLU A 56 -0.61 9.72 5.05
CA GLU A 56 -1.07 9.32 3.72
C GLU A 56 0.03 9.43 2.67
N SER A 57 0.83 10.50 2.70
CA SER A 57 1.92 10.66 1.74
C SER A 57 3.01 9.60 1.93
N THR A 58 3.28 9.22 3.18
CA THR A 58 4.24 8.14 3.48
C THR A 58 3.71 6.79 3.01
N LEU A 59 2.41 6.56 3.18
CA LEU A 59 1.75 5.35 2.67
C LEU A 59 1.85 5.27 1.15
N LEU A 60 1.68 6.40 0.45
CA LEU A 60 1.85 6.44 -1.00
C LEU A 60 3.28 6.09 -1.41
N GLU A 61 4.28 6.59 -0.69
CA GLU A 61 5.68 6.24 -0.95
C GLU A 61 5.92 4.74 -0.76
N TYR A 62 5.36 4.16 0.29
CA TYR A 62 5.46 2.72 0.54
C TYR A 62 4.79 1.94 -0.60
N GLN A 63 3.58 2.32 -0.98
CA GLN A 63 2.89 1.66 -2.09
C GLN A 63 3.67 1.80 -3.41
N HIS A 64 4.26 2.95 -3.65
CA HIS A 64 5.07 3.16 -4.83
C HIS A 64 6.25 2.19 -4.89
N ALA A 65 6.94 1.98 -3.75
CA ALA A 65 8.03 1.01 -3.67
C ALA A 65 7.53 -0.42 -3.92
N ILE A 66 6.39 -0.79 -3.34
CA ILE A 66 5.78 -2.11 -3.53
C ILE A 66 5.41 -2.33 -5.00
N CYS A 67 4.76 -1.35 -5.62
CA CYS A 67 4.32 -1.47 -7.01
C CYS A 67 5.50 -1.46 -7.98
N ASN A 68 6.55 -0.68 -7.70
CA ASN A 68 7.77 -0.70 -8.50
C ASN A 68 8.45 -2.07 -8.47
N GLU A 69 8.56 -2.69 -7.30
CA GLU A 69 9.14 -4.03 -7.21
C GLU A 69 8.28 -5.05 -7.96
N TRP A 70 6.96 -4.93 -7.86
CA TRP A 70 6.04 -5.79 -8.58
C TRP A 70 6.24 -5.71 -10.09
N THR A 71 6.31 -4.49 -10.64
CA THR A 71 6.51 -4.29 -12.07
C THR A 71 7.91 -4.70 -12.51
N SER A 72 8.93 -4.51 -11.67
CA SER A 72 10.29 -4.93 -11.99
C SER A 72 10.43 -6.44 -12.12
N ARG A 73 9.53 -7.20 -11.49
CA ARG A 73 9.47 -8.66 -11.59
C ARG A 73 8.70 -9.14 -12.83
N GLY A 74 8.22 -8.21 -13.68
CA GLY A 74 7.54 -8.54 -14.92
C GLY A 74 6.02 -8.59 -14.83
N TYR A 75 5.42 -8.14 -13.74
CA TYR A 75 3.97 -8.14 -13.55
C TYR A 75 3.39 -6.76 -13.82
N LYS A 76 2.10 -6.72 -14.20
CA LYS A 76 1.39 -5.45 -14.39
C LYS A 76 0.76 -5.00 -13.08
N ASP A 77 0.80 -3.67 -12.83
CA ASP A 77 0.18 -3.06 -11.66
C ASP A 77 -0.87 -2.04 -12.08
N THR A 78 -2.02 -2.08 -11.41
CA THR A 78 -3.08 -1.06 -11.55
C THR A 78 -3.40 -0.40 -10.20
N CYS A 79 -2.84 -0.91 -9.10
CA CYS A 79 -3.18 -0.44 -7.76
C CYS A 79 -2.67 0.97 -7.50
N LEU A 80 -1.47 1.32 -7.99
CA LEU A 80 -0.93 2.65 -7.81
C LEU A 80 -1.79 3.70 -8.50
N GLU A 81 -2.24 3.42 -9.72
CA GLU A 81 -3.13 4.32 -10.46
C GLU A 81 -4.45 4.53 -9.73
N LYS A 82 -5.01 3.46 -9.17
CA LYS A 82 -6.26 3.54 -8.40
C LYS A 82 -6.07 4.36 -7.13
N THR A 83 -4.94 4.22 -6.46
CA THR A 83 -4.62 5.02 -5.26
C THR A 83 -4.51 6.50 -5.62
N ILE A 84 -3.84 6.84 -6.70
CA ILE A 84 -3.71 8.22 -7.14
C ILE A 84 -5.09 8.80 -7.46
N ALA A 85 -5.96 8.01 -8.09
CA ALA A 85 -7.33 8.43 -8.38
C ALA A 85 -8.13 8.71 -7.11
N VAL A 86 -7.96 7.89 -6.07
CA VAL A 86 -8.62 8.10 -4.77
C VAL A 86 -8.12 9.37 -4.08
N MET A 87 -6.84 9.69 -4.23
CA MET A 87 -6.23 10.88 -3.63
C MET A 87 -6.54 12.18 -4.38
N ALA A 88 -6.97 12.07 -5.63
CA ALA A 88 -7.27 13.24 -6.46
C ALA A 88 -8.63 13.92 -6.07
#